data_b3b192337b5f81e9081b48e7f83f5ea9
#
_entry.id   b3b192337b5f81e9081b48e7f83f5ea9
#
_cell.length_a   1.000
_cell.length_b   1.000
_cell.length_c   1.000
_cell.angle_alpha   90.00
_cell.angle_beta   90.00
_cell.angle_gamma   90.00
#
_symmetry.space_group_name_H-M   'P 1'
#
loop_
_entity.id
_entity.type
_entity.pdbx_description
1 polymer ?
#
loop_
_entity_poly.entity_id
_entity_poly.type
_entity_poly.pdbx_seq_one_letter_code
_entity_poly.pdbx_strand_id
1 'polypeptide(L)'
;MSIWLKVPLIIRSIILGFLVSTLGVFIWSTAPLIFPGAWSIAFMAIVLVFYVLFFSGRLINNSTQKFRRDNFRSTKFNRFKLKWGIVASILMALIVQVSLVLIFRFIEYPEAKFKAEYTFLAQIPKGLAWLFIVMASMVAGICEEVGYRGYLQTPLEKKHNPLMAILITSIVFVVIHLHQAWAAPIIPLIFMASVFLGYMAYCFKSIIPGIIGHIIFDIFNFSYWWSDILGRFTLRPVSETGIDLHFIITCFVFITSIVFFILINNKVKGSSIQLNDKK
;
A
#
# COMPACT_ATOMS: atom_id res chain seq x y z
N MET A 1 -18.37 -31.63 3.80
CA MET A 1 -18.07 -30.19 3.79
C MET A 1 -16.72 -29.97 4.44
N SER A 2 -15.74 -29.37 3.76
CA SER A 2 -14.36 -29.25 4.31
C SER A 2 -14.39 -28.44 5.61
N ILE A 3 -13.55 -28.80 6.59
CA ILE A 3 -13.41 -28.10 7.87
C ILE A 3 -13.16 -26.59 7.65
N TRP A 4 -12.44 -26.24 6.59
CA TRP A 4 -12.19 -24.87 6.18
C TRP A 4 -13.46 -24.04 5.98
N LEU A 5 -14.51 -24.63 5.42
CA LEU A 5 -15.78 -23.93 5.17
C LEU A 5 -16.60 -23.68 6.45
N LYS A 6 -16.29 -24.37 7.56
CA LYS A 6 -16.88 -24.14 8.88
C LYS A 6 -16.25 -22.94 9.62
N VAL A 7 -15.02 -22.54 9.24
CA VAL A 7 -14.35 -21.38 9.84
C VAL A 7 -15.08 -20.10 9.40
N PRO A 8 -15.36 -19.15 10.33
CA PRO A 8 -16.00 -17.88 10.00
C PRO A 8 -15.29 -17.13 8.87
N LEU A 9 -16.07 -16.47 7.99
CA LEU A 9 -15.53 -15.78 6.82
C LEU A 9 -14.44 -14.78 7.19
N ILE A 10 -14.64 -14.01 8.26
CA ILE A 10 -13.66 -13.00 8.72
C ILE A 10 -12.32 -13.66 8.99
N ILE A 11 -12.30 -14.74 9.77
CA ILE A 11 -11.07 -15.45 10.12
C ILE A 11 -10.39 -16.03 8.86
N ARG A 12 -11.16 -16.66 7.97
CA ARG A 12 -10.61 -17.18 6.70
C ARG A 12 -10.00 -16.08 5.84
N SER A 13 -10.68 -14.93 5.75
CA SER A 13 -10.20 -13.80 4.97
C SER A 13 -8.92 -13.20 5.55
N ILE A 14 -8.83 -13.10 6.89
CA ILE A 14 -7.61 -12.64 7.58
C ILE A 14 -6.46 -13.61 7.29
N ILE A 15 -6.66 -14.91 7.48
CA ILE A 15 -5.63 -15.92 7.23
C ILE A 15 -5.16 -15.87 5.77
N LEU A 16 -6.09 -15.86 4.81
CA LEU A 16 -5.73 -15.82 3.39
C LEU A 16 -5.03 -14.52 3.01
N GLY A 17 -5.55 -13.37 3.47
CA GLY A 17 -4.94 -12.08 3.21
C GLY A 17 -3.51 -12.01 3.73
N PHE A 18 -3.30 -12.46 4.96
CA PHE A 18 -1.97 -12.54 5.59
C PHE A 18 -1.03 -13.47 4.82
N LEU A 19 -1.43 -14.71 4.54
CA LEU A 19 -0.59 -15.69 3.84
C LEU A 19 -0.23 -15.22 2.43
N VAL A 20 -1.19 -14.65 1.70
CA VAL A 20 -0.97 -14.15 0.33
C VAL A 20 0.00 -12.97 0.34
N SER A 21 -0.17 -12.01 1.26
CA SER A 21 0.73 -10.86 1.41
C SER A 21 2.13 -11.31 1.82
N THR A 22 2.23 -12.10 2.90
CA THR A 22 3.50 -12.49 3.52
C THR A 22 4.35 -13.36 2.59
N LEU A 23 3.73 -14.16 1.72
CA LEU A 23 4.47 -15.03 0.80
C LEU A 23 5.46 -14.24 -0.06
N GLY A 24 5.02 -13.14 -0.68
CA GLY A 24 5.89 -12.32 -1.52
C GLY A 24 6.94 -11.56 -0.72
N VAL A 25 6.54 -10.98 0.42
CA VAL A 25 7.44 -10.25 1.32
C VAL A 25 8.52 -11.19 1.89
N PHE A 26 8.15 -12.41 2.30
CA PHE A 26 9.09 -13.41 2.81
C PHE A 26 10.11 -13.83 1.74
N ILE A 27 9.65 -14.11 0.50
CA ILE A 27 10.55 -14.45 -0.60
C ILE A 27 11.54 -13.30 -0.86
N TRP A 28 11.06 -12.04 -0.84
CA TRP A 28 11.93 -10.88 -1.01
C TRP A 28 12.95 -10.75 0.12
N SER A 29 12.54 -10.85 1.37
CA SER A 29 13.44 -10.72 2.53
C SER A 29 14.53 -11.80 2.57
N THR A 30 14.29 -12.97 1.98
CA THR A 30 15.26 -14.07 1.90
C THR A 30 16.09 -14.06 0.62
N ALA A 31 15.63 -13.41 -0.44
CA ALA A 31 16.32 -13.41 -1.74
C ALA A 31 17.78 -12.92 -1.68
N PRO A 32 18.14 -11.84 -0.94
CA PRO A 32 19.52 -11.38 -0.84
C PRO A 32 20.46 -12.36 -0.11
N LEU A 33 19.92 -13.28 0.70
CA LEU A 33 20.69 -14.31 1.38
C LEU A 33 21.16 -15.41 0.41
N ILE A 34 20.41 -15.62 -0.67
CA ILE A 34 20.68 -16.66 -1.68
C ILE A 34 21.35 -16.06 -2.92
N PHE A 35 20.91 -14.89 -3.33
CA PHE A 35 21.36 -14.19 -4.53
C PHE A 35 21.91 -12.81 -4.17
N PRO A 36 23.22 -12.58 -4.14
CA PRO A 36 23.79 -11.29 -3.75
C PRO A 36 23.55 -10.19 -4.79
N GLY A 37 23.41 -8.95 -4.32
CA GLY A 37 23.36 -7.75 -5.16
C GLY A 37 22.23 -7.73 -6.18
N ALA A 38 22.53 -7.40 -7.43
CA ALA A 38 21.53 -7.28 -8.50
C ALA A 38 20.79 -8.59 -8.83
N TRP A 39 21.37 -9.75 -8.53
CA TRP A 39 20.75 -11.04 -8.80
C TRP A 39 19.51 -11.29 -7.92
N SER A 40 19.51 -10.81 -6.67
CA SER A 40 18.32 -10.87 -5.82
C SER A 40 17.15 -10.06 -6.40
N ILE A 41 17.46 -8.91 -7.01
CA ILE A 41 16.46 -8.05 -7.65
C ILE A 41 15.89 -8.73 -8.89
N ALA A 42 16.76 -9.28 -9.75
CA ALA A 42 16.33 -10.01 -10.95
C ALA A 42 15.48 -11.23 -10.59
N PHE A 43 15.90 -12.02 -9.58
CA PHE A 43 15.14 -13.14 -9.08
C PHE A 43 13.75 -12.71 -8.59
N MET A 44 13.68 -11.66 -7.78
CA MET A 44 12.40 -11.18 -7.25
C MET A 44 11.50 -10.60 -8.33
N ALA A 45 12.04 -9.94 -9.36
CA ALA A 45 11.26 -9.48 -10.50
C ALA A 45 10.53 -10.66 -11.20
N ILE A 46 11.24 -11.77 -11.43
CA ILE A 46 10.67 -12.99 -11.98
C ILE A 46 9.58 -13.55 -11.05
N VAL A 47 9.88 -13.64 -9.76
CA VAL A 47 8.92 -14.13 -8.74
C VAL A 47 7.66 -13.28 -8.71
N LEU A 48 7.78 -11.95 -8.78
CA LEU A 48 6.60 -11.06 -8.81
C LEU A 48 5.74 -11.28 -10.05
N VAL A 49 6.33 -11.54 -11.20
CA VAL A 49 5.56 -11.90 -12.42
C VAL A 49 4.76 -13.17 -12.17
N PHE A 50 5.39 -14.24 -11.68
CA PHE A 50 4.69 -15.49 -11.35
C PHE A 50 3.64 -15.29 -10.25
N TYR A 51 3.94 -14.51 -9.22
CA TYR A 51 3.01 -14.17 -8.16
C TYR A 51 1.73 -13.52 -8.72
N VAL A 52 1.90 -12.47 -9.55
CA VAL A 52 0.76 -11.77 -10.18
C VAL A 52 -0.01 -12.70 -11.10
N LEU A 53 0.65 -13.49 -11.93
CA LEU A 53 -0.01 -14.43 -12.85
C LEU A 53 -0.78 -15.52 -12.07
N PHE A 54 -0.23 -16.03 -10.97
CA PHE A 54 -0.90 -17.04 -10.15
C PHE A 54 -2.10 -16.45 -9.41
N PHE A 55 -1.92 -15.39 -8.64
CA PHE A 55 -3.00 -14.81 -7.83
C PHE A 55 -4.07 -14.11 -8.65
N SER A 56 -3.77 -13.63 -9.87
CA SER A 56 -4.77 -13.14 -10.83
C SER A 56 -5.57 -14.25 -11.54
N GLY A 57 -5.22 -15.53 -11.30
CA GLY A 57 -5.87 -16.66 -11.96
C GLY A 57 -5.53 -16.79 -13.45
N ARG A 58 -4.41 -16.24 -13.92
CA ARG A 58 -3.90 -16.40 -15.29
C ARG A 58 -2.95 -17.59 -15.43
N LEU A 59 -2.31 -17.97 -14.35
CA LEU A 59 -1.47 -19.16 -14.26
C LEU A 59 -2.24 -20.28 -13.57
N ILE A 60 -2.06 -21.52 -14.05
CA ILE A 60 -2.67 -22.75 -13.52
C ILE A 60 -4.22 -22.71 -13.57
N ASN A 61 -4.76 -23.35 -14.58
CA ASN A 61 -6.23 -23.52 -14.74
C ASN A 61 -6.71 -24.71 -13.90
N ASN A 62 -7.19 -24.44 -12.70
CA ASN A 62 -7.72 -25.45 -11.78
C ASN A 62 -8.99 -24.93 -11.07
N SER A 63 -9.55 -25.74 -10.16
CA SER A 63 -10.77 -25.40 -9.40
C SER A 63 -10.69 -24.07 -8.63
N THR A 64 -9.48 -23.58 -8.31
CA THR A 64 -9.27 -22.31 -7.60
C THR A 64 -9.12 -21.10 -8.51
N GLN A 65 -9.06 -21.27 -9.83
CA GLN A 65 -8.82 -20.19 -10.79
C GLN A 65 -9.83 -19.05 -10.67
N LYS A 66 -11.13 -19.41 -10.64
CA LYS A 66 -12.21 -18.42 -10.51
C LYS A 66 -12.09 -17.65 -9.18
N PHE A 67 -11.85 -18.38 -8.08
CA PHE A 67 -11.65 -17.77 -6.76
C PHE A 67 -10.47 -16.77 -6.76
N ARG A 68 -9.34 -17.15 -7.36
CA ARG A 68 -8.17 -16.27 -7.47
C ARG A 68 -8.49 -15.02 -8.29
N ARG A 69 -9.12 -15.18 -9.45
CA ARG A 69 -9.54 -14.07 -10.32
C ARG A 69 -10.48 -13.10 -9.61
N ASP A 70 -11.49 -13.63 -8.92
CA ASP A 70 -12.49 -12.82 -8.22
C ASP A 70 -11.90 -12.04 -7.04
N ASN A 71 -10.91 -12.60 -6.36
CA ASN A 71 -10.25 -11.96 -5.23
C ASN A 71 -9.09 -11.04 -5.66
N PHE A 72 -8.41 -11.30 -6.77
CA PHE A 72 -7.40 -10.39 -7.30
C PHE A 72 -8.01 -9.02 -7.69
N ARG A 73 -9.28 -9.00 -8.03
CA ARG A 73 -10.06 -7.77 -8.27
C ARG A 73 -9.38 -6.82 -9.25
N SER A 74 -8.85 -7.36 -10.36
CA SER A 74 -8.37 -6.56 -11.48
C SER A 74 -9.48 -6.41 -12.50
N THR A 75 -10.20 -5.29 -12.49
CA THR A 75 -11.15 -4.98 -13.56
C THR A 75 -10.42 -4.31 -14.72
N LYS A 76 -10.90 -4.54 -15.95
CA LYS A 76 -10.40 -3.77 -17.10
C LYS A 76 -10.68 -2.28 -16.89
N PHE A 77 -9.64 -1.47 -16.97
CA PHE A 77 -9.78 -0.02 -16.93
C PHE A 77 -10.18 0.50 -18.32
N ASN A 78 -11.24 1.28 -18.36
CA ASN A 78 -11.42 2.22 -19.47
C ASN A 78 -10.54 3.47 -19.25
N ARG A 79 -10.39 4.31 -20.27
CA ARG A 79 -9.57 5.53 -20.21
C ARG A 79 -9.94 6.44 -19.03
N PHE A 80 -11.24 6.52 -18.72
CA PHE A 80 -11.75 7.32 -17.60
C PHE A 80 -11.23 6.78 -16.24
N LYS A 81 -11.41 5.49 -15.97
CA LYS A 81 -10.93 4.87 -14.72
C LYS A 81 -9.40 4.91 -14.60
N LEU A 82 -8.69 4.74 -15.73
CA LEU A 82 -7.22 4.83 -15.73
C LEU A 82 -6.76 6.22 -15.32
N LYS A 83 -7.27 7.27 -15.99
CA LYS A 83 -6.94 8.66 -15.67
C LYS A 83 -7.17 8.98 -14.19
N TRP A 84 -8.39 8.74 -13.71
CA TRP A 84 -8.75 9.06 -12.33
C TRP A 84 -8.08 8.13 -11.31
N GLY A 85 -7.76 6.89 -11.70
CA GLY A 85 -6.98 5.96 -10.88
C GLY A 85 -5.57 6.48 -10.63
N ILE A 86 -4.86 6.96 -11.66
CA ILE A 86 -3.54 7.57 -11.52
C ILE A 86 -3.60 8.81 -10.63
N VAL A 87 -4.58 9.70 -10.84
CA VAL A 87 -4.73 10.91 -10.02
C VAL A 87 -5.02 10.55 -8.56
N ALA A 88 -5.91 9.59 -8.29
CA ALA A 88 -6.20 9.12 -6.93
C ALA A 88 -4.97 8.51 -6.27
N SER A 89 -4.15 7.75 -7.03
CA SER A 89 -2.90 7.14 -6.55
C SER A 89 -1.89 8.21 -6.12
N ILE A 90 -1.70 9.25 -6.95
CA ILE A 90 -0.79 10.36 -6.63
C ILE A 90 -1.29 11.14 -5.40
N LEU A 91 -2.58 11.42 -5.33
CA LEU A 91 -3.16 12.12 -4.18
C LEU A 91 -3.02 11.30 -2.89
N MET A 92 -3.22 9.99 -2.93
CA MET A 92 -3.02 9.12 -1.78
C MET A 92 -1.57 9.15 -1.30
N ALA A 93 -0.61 8.98 -2.22
CA ALA A 93 0.80 9.07 -1.89
C ALA A 93 1.17 10.44 -1.29
N LEU A 94 0.65 11.53 -1.87
CA LEU A 94 0.85 12.89 -1.36
C LEU A 94 0.26 13.08 0.05
N ILE A 95 -0.97 12.62 0.28
CA ILE A 95 -1.61 12.70 1.61
C ILE A 95 -0.75 12.02 2.66
N VAL A 96 -0.24 10.83 2.38
CA VAL A 96 0.58 10.09 3.35
C VAL A 96 1.92 10.79 3.61
N GLN A 97 2.59 11.29 2.56
CA GLN A 97 3.85 12.03 2.72
C GLN A 97 3.68 13.32 3.50
N VAL A 98 2.63 14.09 3.17
CA VAL A 98 2.34 15.35 3.88
C VAL A 98 1.94 15.09 5.33
N SER A 99 1.26 13.96 5.61
CA SER A 99 0.96 13.54 6.99
C SER A 99 2.21 13.26 7.80
N LEU A 100 3.22 12.61 7.20
CA LEU A 100 4.52 12.41 7.87
C LEU A 100 5.19 13.75 8.19
N VAL A 101 5.20 14.68 7.24
CA VAL A 101 5.71 16.03 7.46
C VAL A 101 4.98 16.68 8.63
N LEU A 102 3.65 16.65 8.66
CA LEU A 102 2.85 17.23 9.75
C LEU A 102 3.16 16.58 11.10
N ILE A 103 3.25 15.24 11.15
CA ILE A 103 3.60 14.52 12.38
C ILE A 103 4.94 15.02 12.93
N PHE A 104 5.97 15.11 12.08
CA PHE A 104 7.31 15.53 12.50
C PHE A 104 7.45 17.05 12.63
N ARG A 105 6.39 17.83 12.39
CA ARG A 105 6.28 19.22 12.84
C ARG A 105 5.80 19.33 14.30
N PHE A 106 5.19 18.28 14.87
CA PHE A 106 4.75 18.26 16.27
C PHE A 106 5.68 17.47 17.19
N ILE A 107 6.40 16.50 16.64
CA ILE A 107 7.33 15.65 17.39
C ILE A 107 8.69 15.60 16.68
N GLU A 108 9.74 15.31 17.43
CA GLU A 108 11.06 15.09 16.86
C GLU A 108 11.10 13.85 15.97
N TYR A 109 11.74 13.99 14.81
CA TYR A 109 11.95 12.87 13.88
C TYR A 109 13.01 11.92 14.42
N PRO A 110 12.68 10.66 14.76
CA PRO A 110 13.64 9.71 15.33
C PRO A 110 14.52 9.09 14.23
N GLU A 111 15.35 9.91 13.60
CA GLU A 111 16.16 9.57 12.41
C GLU A 111 16.95 8.28 12.57
N ALA A 112 17.65 8.11 13.70
CA ALA A 112 18.49 6.94 13.94
C ALA A 112 17.70 5.61 13.87
N LYS A 113 16.47 5.62 14.37
CA LYS A 113 15.60 4.43 14.34
C LYS A 113 15.07 4.16 12.95
N PHE A 114 14.63 5.18 12.22
CA PHE A 114 14.15 5.03 10.85
C PHE A 114 15.23 4.48 9.93
N LYS A 115 16.44 5.03 10.01
CA LYS A 115 17.53 4.67 9.10
C LYS A 115 18.26 3.38 9.44
N ALA A 116 18.07 2.85 10.65
CA ALA A 116 18.76 1.64 11.10
C ALA A 116 18.57 0.43 10.15
N GLU A 117 17.37 0.24 9.63
CA GLU A 117 17.04 -0.89 8.75
C GLU A 117 17.62 -0.75 7.33
N TYR A 118 17.96 0.48 6.90
CA TYR A 118 18.39 0.79 5.53
C TYR A 118 19.84 1.27 5.44
N THR A 119 20.63 1.12 6.51
CA THR A 119 22.04 1.53 6.54
C THR A 119 22.89 0.87 5.47
N PHE A 120 22.55 -0.36 5.05
CA PHE A 120 23.24 -1.09 3.99
C PHE A 120 23.17 -0.38 2.62
N LEU A 121 22.12 0.42 2.37
CA LEU A 121 21.99 1.17 1.12
C LEU A 121 23.11 2.20 0.91
N ALA A 122 23.69 2.72 2.00
CA ALA A 122 24.82 3.64 1.93
C ALA A 122 26.14 2.92 1.56
N GLN A 123 26.18 1.58 1.67
CA GLN A 123 27.38 0.75 1.46
C GLN A 123 27.45 0.17 0.04
N ILE A 124 26.41 0.34 -0.77
CA ILE A 124 26.31 -0.19 -2.13
C ILE A 124 26.26 0.95 -3.17
N PRO A 125 26.60 0.67 -4.44
CA PRO A 125 26.49 1.67 -5.50
C PRO A 125 25.10 2.30 -5.56
N LYS A 126 25.02 3.62 -5.73
CA LYS A 126 23.75 4.39 -5.69
C LYS A 126 22.69 3.85 -6.66
N GLY A 127 23.07 3.42 -7.86
CA GLY A 127 22.15 2.81 -8.82
C GLY A 127 21.56 1.50 -8.31
N LEU A 128 22.33 0.67 -7.62
CA LEU A 128 21.86 -0.57 -7.01
C LEU A 128 20.94 -0.28 -5.81
N ALA A 129 21.29 0.73 -5.00
CA ALA A 129 20.43 1.17 -3.89
C ALA A 129 19.04 1.61 -4.38
N TRP A 130 18.97 2.36 -5.49
CA TRP A 130 17.69 2.70 -6.13
C TRP A 130 16.91 1.49 -6.61
N LEU A 131 17.58 0.51 -7.22
CA LEU A 131 16.92 -0.72 -7.64
C LEU A 131 16.36 -1.51 -6.44
N PHE A 132 17.07 -1.54 -5.31
CA PHE A 132 16.55 -2.12 -4.07
C PHE A 132 15.30 -1.41 -3.56
N ILE A 133 15.31 -0.08 -3.50
CA ILE A 133 14.15 0.72 -3.08
C ILE A 133 12.94 0.46 -3.99
N VAL A 134 13.14 0.53 -5.30
CA VAL A 134 12.06 0.29 -6.27
C VAL A 134 11.51 -1.12 -6.13
N MET A 135 12.38 -2.13 -5.99
CA MET A 135 11.93 -3.52 -5.82
C MET A 135 11.20 -3.72 -4.48
N ALA A 136 11.71 -3.19 -3.38
CA ALA A 136 11.03 -3.25 -2.09
C ALA A 136 9.62 -2.63 -2.15
N SER A 137 9.52 -1.45 -2.77
CA SER A 137 8.23 -0.76 -2.99
C SER A 137 7.27 -1.56 -3.87
N MET A 138 7.79 -2.23 -4.93
CA MET A 138 6.96 -3.10 -5.78
C MET A 138 6.49 -4.34 -5.01
N VAL A 139 7.34 -4.94 -4.19
CA VAL A 139 6.97 -6.10 -3.36
C VAL A 139 5.89 -5.72 -2.37
N ALA A 140 6.10 -4.64 -1.60
CA ALA A 140 5.10 -4.15 -0.65
C ALA A 140 3.79 -3.80 -1.37
N GLY A 141 3.83 -2.88 -2.33
CA GLY A 141 2.63 -2.40 -3.02
C GLY A 141 1.86 -3.49 -3.78
N ILE A 142 2.52 -4.49 -4.37
CA ILE A 142 1.83 -5.59 -5.06
C ILE A 142 1.32 -6.63 -4.07
N CYS A 143 2.21 -7.17 -3.22
CA CYS A 143 1.86 -8.32 -2.39
C CYS A 143 0.86 -7.94 -1.29
N GLU A 144 1.01 -6.76 -0.69
CA GLU A 144 0.10 -6.29 0.35
C GLU A 144 -1.26 -5.90 -0.21
N GLU A 145 -1.33 -5.20 -1.34
CA GLU A 145 -2.62 -4.89 -1.96
C GLU A 145 -3.35 -6.14 -2.44
N VAL A 146 -2.65 -7.11 -3.02
CA VAL A 146 -3.25 -8.40 -3.38
C VAL A 146 -3.75 -9.13 -2.14
N GLY A 147 -2.95 -9.24 -1.09
CA GLY A 147 -3.34 -9.90 0.15
C GLY A 147 -4.51 -9.19 0.85
N TYR A 148 -4.32 -7.92 1.21
CA TYR A 148 -5.27 -7.22 2.07
C TYR A 148 -6.50 -6.70 1.31
N ARG A 149 -6.35 -6.07 0.15
CA ARG A 149 -7.50 -5.54 -0.61
C ARG A 149 -8.14 -6.59 -1.50
N GLY A 150 -7.33 -7.52 -2.00
CA GLY A 150 -7.80 -8.65 -2.78
C GLY A 150 -8.42 -9.75 -1.91
N TYR A 151 -7.62 -10.45 -1.13
CA TYR A 151 -8.01 -11.69 -0.47
C TYR A 151 -8.66 -11.49 0.90
N LEU A 152 -8.43 -10.37 1.60
CA LEU A 152 -9.10 -10.07 2.88
C LEU A 152 -10.34 -9.18 2.67
N GLN A 153 -10.18 -7.96 2.12
CA GLN A 153 -11.27 -6.98 2.01
C GLN A 153 -12.38 -7.43 1.05
N THR A 154 -12.03 -7.94 -0.14
CA THR A 154 -13.02 -8.29 -1.18
C THR A 154 -14.05 -9.34 -0.72
N PRO A 155 -13.70 -10.46 -0.06
CA PRO A 155 -14.69 -11.39 0.47
C PRO A 155 -15.58 -10.75 1.55
N LEU A 156 -15.02 -9.88 2.39
CA LEU A 156 -15.77 -9.19 3.43
C LEU A 156 -16.79 -8.21 2.85
N GLU A 157 -16.44 -7.44 1.82
CA GLU A 157 -17.35 -6.53 1.12
C GLU A 157 -18.56 -7.24 0.51
N LYS A 158 -18.43 -8.52 0.15
CA LYS A 158 -19.54 -9.31 -0.43
C LYS A 158 -20.59 -9.71 0.61
N LYS A 159 -20.22 -9.74 1.89
CA LYS A 159 -21.11 -10.21 2.99
C LYS A 159 -21.38 -9.17 4.06
N HIS A 160 -20.57 -8.13 4.14
CA HIS A 160 -20.69 -7.07 5.14
C HIS A 160 -20.76 -5.69 4.47
N ASN A 161 -21.09 -4.68 5.28
CA ASN A 161 -21.00 -3.29 4.84
C ASN A 161 -19.55 -2.98 4.40
N PRO A 162 -19.35 -2.30 3.25
CA PRO A 162 -18.01 -1.93 2.76
C PRO A 162 -17.15 -1.19 3.77
N LEU A 163 -17.74 -0.29 4.56
CA LEU A 163 -17.03 0.42 5.62
C LEU A 163 -16.45 -0.54 6.65
N MET A 164 -17.25 -1.51 7.10
CA MET A 164 -16.79 -2.54 8.05
C MET A 164 -15.66 -3.37 7.45
N ALA A 165 -15.76 -3.76 6.18
CA ALA A 165 -14.71 -4.51 5.50
C ALA A 165 -13.39 -3.72 5.43
N ILE A 166 -13.45 -2.41 5.12
CA ILE A 166 -12.31 -1.52 5.09
C ILE A 166 -11.69 -1.38 6.48
N LEU A 167 -12.51 -1.14 7.52
CA LEU A 167 -12.02 -0.97 8.89
C LEU A 167 -11.36 -2.24 9.44
N ILE A 168 -11.97 -3.42 9.25
CA ILE A 168 -11.36 -4.70 9.65
C ILE A 168 -10.02 -4.89 8.93
N THR A 169 -9.97 -4.65 7.63
CA THR A 169 -8.73 -4.76 6.85
C THR A 169 -7.66 -3.81 7.36
N SER A 170 -8.03 -2.57 7.70
CA SER A 170 -7.10 -1.55 8.19
C SER A 170 -6.58 -1.87 9.58
N ILE A 171 -7.40 -2.43 10.46
CA ILE A 171 -6.97 -2.91 11.78
C ILE A 171 -5.97 -4.06 11.62
N VAL A 172 -6.27 -5.06 10.78
CA VAL A 172 -5.36 -6.17 10.51
C VAL A 172 -4.04 -5.66 9.92
N PHE A 173 -4.12 -4.69 9.01
CA PHE A 173 -2.93 -4.07 8.40
C PHE A 173 -2.04 -3.38 9.45
N VAL A 174 -2.64 -2.66 10.41
CA VAL A 174 -1.89 -2.08 11.53
C VAL A 174 -1.25 -3.15 12.40
N VAL A 175 -2.00 -4.20 12.74
CA VAL A 175 -1.50 -5.26 13.62
C VAL A 175 -0.21 -5.90 13.09
N ILE A 176 -0.10 -6.11 11.79
CA ILE A 176 1.12 -6.66 11.20
C ILE A 176 2.30 -5.68 11.16
N HIS A 177 2.01 -4.37 11.27
CA HIS A 177 3.01 -3.31 11.32
C HIS A 177 3.38 -2.88 12.75
N LEU A 178 2.90 -3.59 13.78
CA LEU A 178 3.23 -3.27 15.19
C LEU A 178 4.72 -3.40 15.52
N HIS A 179 5.51 -4.10 14.69
CA HIS A 179 6.98 -4.08 14.80
C HIS A 179 7.57 -2.67 14.62
N GLN A 180 6.82 -1.74 13.99
CA GLN A 180 7.17 -0.32 13.87
C GLN A 180 6.60 0.55 15.01
N ALA A 181 6.00 -0.05 16.06
CA ALA A 181 5.37 0.67 17.17
C ALA A 181 6.34 1.50 18.02
N TRP A 182 7.65 1.32 17.87
CA TRP A 182 8.66 2.20 18.42
C TRP A 182 8.49 3.65 17.92
N ALA A 183 7.84 3.84 16.79
CA ALA A 183 7.42 5.13 16.24
C ALA A 183 5.89 5.28 16.43
N ALA A 184 5.42 5.32 17.68
CA ALA A 184 3.99 5.34 18.01
C ALA A 184 3.12 6.28 17.15
N PRO A 185 3.58 7.50 16.75
CA PRO A 185 2.83 8.39 15.87
C PRO A 185 2.63 7.84 14.45
N ILE A 186 3.40 6.84 14.02
CA ILE A 186 3.26 6.23 12.69
C ILE A 186 2.08 5.26 12.63
N ILE A 187 1.68 4.67 13.74
CA ILE A 187 0.55 3.72 13.78
C ILE A 187 -0.77 4.34 13.27
N PRO A 188 -1.19 5.55 13.72
CA PRO A 188 -2.34 6.22 13.12
C PRO A 188 -2.19 6.50 11.62
N LEU A 189 -0.98 6.80 11.17
CA LEU A 189 -0.68 7.02 9.75
C LEU A 189 -0.87 5.74 8.92
N ILE A 190 -0.34 4.61 9.40
CA ILE A 190 -0.52 3.30 8.76
C ILE A 190 -2.01 2.95 8.66
N PHE A 191 -2.77 3.20 9.74
CA PHE A 191 -4.23 3.00 9.74
C PHE A 191 -4.91 3.88 8.69
N MET A 192 -4.61 5.18 8.66
CA MET A 192 -5.16 6.14 7.72
C MET A 192 -4.82 5.75 6.26
N ALA A 193 -3.56 5.42 5.97
CA ALA A 193 -3.13 4.97 4.65
C ALA A 193 -3.91 3.71 4.21
N SER A 194 -4.06 2.75 5.12
CA SER A 194 -4.82 1.53 4.86
C SER A 194 -6.31 1.81 4.57
N VAL A 195 -6.94 2.75 5.31
CA VAL A 195 -8.32 3.18 5.04
C VAL A 195 -8.45 3.80 3.64
N PHE A 196 -7.52 4.67 3.24
CA PHE A 196 -7.54 5.28 1.91
C PHE A 196 -7.34 4.26 0.79
N LEU A 197 -6.40 3.33 0.92
CA LEU A 197 -6.20 2.23 -0.02
C LEU A 197 -7.45 1.35 -0.12
N GLY A 198 -8.05 1.00 1.02
CA GLY A 198 -9.29 0.21 1.07
C GLY A 198 -10.47 0.93 0.43
N TYR A 199 -10.64 2.23 0.68
CA TYR A 199 -11.67 3.04 0.07
C TYR A 199 -11.49 3.17 -1.45
N MET A 200 -10.25 3.37 -1.90
CA MET A 200 -9.92 3.41 -3.31
C MET A 200 -10.22 2.08 -4.00
N ALA A 201 -9.83 0.94 -3.41
CA ALA A 201 -10.15 -0.38 -3.93
C ALA A 201 -11.66 -0.61 -4.03
N TYR A 202 -12.44 -0.15 -3.05
CA TYR A 202 -13.90 -0.20 -3.07
C TYR A 202 -14.51 0.64 -4.19
N CYS A 203 -14.10 1.89 -4.35
CA CYS A 203 -14.66 2.82 -5.35
C CYS A 203 -14.33 2.41 -6.78
N PHE A 204 -13.09 2.01 -7.03
CA PHE A 204 -12.63 1.59 -8.36
C PHE A 204 -13.05 0.16 -8.72
N LYS A 205 -13.47 -0.65 -7.74
CA LYS A 205 -13.66 -2.10 -7.89
C LYS A 205 -12.40 -2.80 -8.43
N SER A 206 -11.24 -2.29 -8.03
CA SER A 206 -9.93 -2.76 -8.49
C SER A 206 -8.85 -2.39 -7.47
N ILE A 207 -7.85 -3.28 -7.30
CA ILE A 207 -6.69 -3.01 -6.46
C ILE A 207 -5.58 -2.23 -7.20
N ILE A 208 -5.67 -2.08 -8.52
CA ILE A 208 -4.60 -1.50 -9.34
C ILE A 208 -4.25 -0.05 -8.93
N PRO A 209 -5.21 0.87 -8.74
CA PRO A 209 -4.87 2.20 -8.26
C PRO A 209 -4.20 2.19 -6.87
N GLY A 210 -4.63 1.28 -6.00
CA GLY A 210 -3.99 1.05 -4.69
C GLY A 210 -2.54 0.62 -4.84
N ILE A 211 -2.25 -0.37 -5.69
CA ILE A 211 -0.88 -0.81 -5.99
C ILE A 211 -0.02 0.35 -6.47
N ILE A 212 -0.50 1.15 -7.42
CA ILE A 212 0.25 2.31 -7.96
C ILE A 212 0.54 3.32 -6.84
N GLY A 213 -0.48 3.70 -6.08
CA GLY A 213 -0.34 4.67 -4.99
C GLY A 213 0.58 4.19 -3.88
N HIS A 214 0.50 2.92 -3.51
CA HIS A 214 1.34 2.29 -2.51
C HIS A 214 2.81 2.28 -2.95
N ILE A 215 3.10 1.85 -4.18
CA ILE A 215 4.45 1.86 -4.75
C ILE A 215 5.04 3.28 -4.77
N ILE A 216 4.27 4.27 -5.23
CA ILE A 216 4.73 5.68 -5.26
C ILE A 216 5.03 6.15 -3.84
N PHE A 217 4.13 5.91 -2.90
CA PHE A 217 4.31 6.27 -1.50
C PHE A 217 5.58 5.64 -0.91
N ASP A 218 5.79 4.34 -1.11
CA ASP A 218 6.94 3.63 -0.57
C ASP A 218 8.26 4.06 -1.18
N ILE A 219 8.32 4.35 -2.49
CA ILE A 219 9.52 4.89 -3.12
C ILE A 219 9.94 6.19 -2.42
N PHE A 220 9.00 7.13 -2.18
CA PHE A 220 9.30 8.36 -1.46
C PHE A 220 9.64 8.09 0.01
N ASN A 221 8.89 7.20 0.67
CA ASN A 221 9.09 6.87 2.07
C ASN A 221 10.49 6.27 2.30
N PHE A 222 10.86 5.24 1.56
CA PHE A 222 12.18 4.61 1.69
C PHE A 222 13.32 5.53 1.26
N SER A 223 13.11 6.37 0.25
CA SER A 223 14.16 7.27 -0.25
C SER A 223 14.44 8.45 0.67
N TYR A 224 13.45 8.91 1.42
CA TYR A 224 13.53 10.09 2.28
C TYR A 224 13.65 9.72 3.75
N TRP A 225 12.65 9.01 4.27
CA TRP A 225 12.50 8.79 5.70
C TRP A 225 13.39 7.68 6.23
N TRP A 226 13.52 6.58 5.45
CA TRP A 226 14.27 5.39 5.84
C TRP A 226 15.71 5.39 5.33
N SER A 227 16.05 6.24 4.36
CA SER A 227 17.41 6.39 3.84
C SER A 227 17.67 7.83 3.39
N ASP A 228 18.92 8.21 3.20
CA ASP A 228 19.30 9.53 2.69
C ASP A 228 19.54 9.54 1.18
N ILE A 229 19.01 8.56 0.43
CA ILE A 229 19.35 8.41 -0.98
C ILE A 229 18.85 9.60 -1.84
N LEU A 230 17.70 10.20 -1.48
CA LEU A 230 17.20 11.44 -2.08
C LEU A 230 17.79 12.71 -1.47
N GLY A 231 18.51 12.59 -0.36
CA GLY A 231 19.06 13.70 0.39
C GLY A 231 18.43 13.84 1.76
N ARG A 232 19.07 14.66 2.59
CA ARG A 232 18.60 14.98 3.94
C ARG A 232 17.72 16.22 3.91
N PHE A 233 16.65 16.22 4.66
CA PHE A 233 15.92 17.43 4.96
C PHE A 233 15.75 17.55 6.48
N THR A 234 15.80 18.79 6.96
CA THR A 234 15.65 19.09 8.38
C THR A 234 14.25 19.62 8.61
N LEU A 235 13.45 18.90 9.38
CA LEU A 235 12.17 19.39 9.90
C LEU A 235 12.40 19.93 11.31
N ARG A 236 11.98 21.17 11.54
CA ARG A 236 11.94 21.74 12.89
C ARG A 236 10.51 21.68 13.43
N PRO A 237 10.32 21.28 14.70
CA PRO A 237 9.01 21.25 15.30
C PRO A 237 8.43 22.66 15.46
N VAL A 238 7.09 22.74 15.48
CA VAL A 238 6.35 24.01 15.66
C VAL A 238 6.68 24.68 17.02
N SER A 239 7.08 23.89 18.01
CA SER A 239 7.57 24.41 19.30
C SER A 239 8.80 25.31 19.18
N GLU A 240 9.62 25.13 18.13
CA GLU A 240 10.81 25.94 17.86
C GLU A 240 10.52 27.09 16.87
N THR A 241 9.72 26.84 15.84
CA THR A 241 9.53 27.79 14.74
C THR A 241 8.26 28.61 14.85
N GLY A 242 7.34 28.24 15.73
CA GLY A 242 5.97 28.72 15.70
C GLY A 242 5.22 28.21 14.45
N ILE A 243 4.04 28.81 14.21
CA ILE A 243 3.23 28.55 13.00
C ILE A 243 3.85 29.36 11.86
N ASP A 244 4.72 28.71 11.10
CA ASP A 244 5.40 29.32 9.96
C ASP A 244 4.67 29.06 8.63
N LEU A 245 5.12 29.70 7.56
CA LEU A 245 4.53 29.55 6.21
C LEU A 245 4.60 28.11 5.72
N HIS A 246 5.67 27.37 6.03
CA HIS A 246 5.81 25.95 5.66
C HIS A 246 4.71 25.10 6.31
N PHE A 247 4.44 25.33 7.60
CA PHE A 247 3.37 24.60 8.30
C PHE A 247 1.99 24.91 7.70
N ILE A 248 1.70 26.20 7.42
CA ILE A 248 0.43 26.61 6.80
C ILE A 248 0.24 25.97 5.42
N ILE A 249 1.26 26.02 4.56
CA ILE A 249 1.21 25.41 3.22
C ILE A 249 1.02 23.89 3.36
N THR A 250 1.71 23.23 4.29
CA THR A 250 1.59 21.79 4.50
C THR A 250 0.18 21.40 4.93
N CYS A 251 -0.44 22.13 5.86
CA CYS A 251 -1.83 21.95 6.25
C CYS A 251 -2.80 22.16 5.07
N PHE A 252 -2.59 23.21 4.28
CA PHE A 252 -3.41 23.49 3.11
C PHE A 252 -3.32 22.36 2.06
N VAL A 253 -2.12 21.89 1.74
CA VAL A 253 -1.90 20.77 0.81
C VAL A 253 -2.53 19.50 1.34
N PHE A 254 -2.42 19.23 2.64
CA PHE A 254 -3.04 18.07 3.27
C PHE A 254 -4.56 18.06 3.11
N ILE A 255 -5.21 19.16 3.52
CA ILE A 255 -6.68 19.26 3.47
C ILE A 255 -7.19 19.20 2.03
N THR A 256 -6.58 19.98 1.12
CA THR A 256 -6.99 20.00 -0.29
C THR A 256 -6.81 18.64 -0.96
N SER A 257 -5.72 17.94 -0.67
CA SER A 257 -5.47 16.59 -1.21
C SER A 257 -6.52 15.58 -0.73
N ILE A 258 -6.92 15.61 0.54
CA ILE A 258 -8.00 14.75 1.06
C ILE A 258 -9.33 15.06 0.36
N VAL A 259 -9.69 16.34 0.23
CA VAL A 259 -10.94 16.73 -0.43
C VAL A 259 -10.96 16.22 -1.87
N PHE A 260 -9.90 16.48 -2.65
CA PHE A 260 -9.82 16.01 -4.03
C PHE A 260 -9.82 14.47 -4.13
N PHE A 261 -9.13 13.80 -3.23
CA PHE A 261 -9.13 12.33 -3.16
C PHE A 261 -10.55 11.78 -2.98
N ILE A 262 -11.32 12.33 -2.03
CA ILE A 262 -12.71 11.91 -1.78
C ILE A 262 -13.59 12.20 -3.00
N LEU A 263 -13.51 13.39 -3.58
CA LEU A 263 -14.30 13.79 -4.75
C LEU A 263 -14.05 12.87 -5.95
N ILE A 264 -12.79 12.54 -6.24
CA ILE A 264 -12.41 11.67 -7.35
C ILE A 264 -12.93 10.24 -7.12
N ASN A 265 -12.75 9.69 -5.93
CA ASN A 265 -13.21 8.34 -5.61
C ASN A 265 -14.74 8.25 -5.71
N ASN A 266 -15.47 9.24 -5.21
CA ASN A 266 -16.94 9.30 -5.32
C ASN A 266 -17.40 9.44 -6.78
N LYS A 267 -16.73 10.25 -7.60
CA LYS A 267 -17.01 10.38 -9.04
C LYS A 267 -16.87 9.04 -9.77
N VAL A 268 -15.80 8.29 -9.48
CA VAL A 268 -15.59 6.96 -10.10
C VAL A 268 -16.62 5.94 -9.63
N LYS A 269 -16.96 5.96 -8.33
CA LYS A 269 -18.02 5.11 -7.78
C LYS A 269 -19.36 5.36 -8.46
N GLY A 270 -19.78 6.62 -8.62
CA GLY A 270 -21.03 7.01 -9.30
C GLY A 270 -21.08 6.52 -10.77
N SER A 271 -19.98 6.69 -11.51
CA SER A 271 -19.92 6.23 -12.91
C SER A 271 -20.01 4.71 -13.06
N SER A 272 -19.61 3.96 -12.06
CA SER A 272 -19.67 2.49 -12.07
C SER A 272 -21.11 1.96 -11.84
N ILE A 273 -21.95 2.71 -11.14
CA ILE A 273 -23.36 2.38 -10.89
C ILE A 273 -24.16 2.58 -12.18
N GLN A 274 -24.01 3.73 -12.85
CA GLN A 274 -24.74 4.04 -14.10
C GLN A 274 -24.47 3.06 -15.25
N LEU A 275 -23.29 2.41 -15.28
CA LEU A 275 -22.96 1.41 -16.29
C LEU A 275 -23.61 0.06 -16.02
N ASN A 276 -23.95 -0.26 -14.78
CA ASN A 276 -24.64 -1.51 -14.42
C ASN A 276 -26.17 -1.41 -14.64
N ASP A 277 -26.74 -0.21 -14.48
CA ASP A 277 -28.19 0.03 -14.68
C ASP A 277 -28.59 0.04 -16.18
N LYS A 278 -27.60 0.09 -17.10
CA LYS A 278 -27.81 0.05 -18.56
C LYS A 278 -27.58 -1.33 -19.20
N LYS A 279 -27.31 -2.34 -18.39
CA LYS A 279 -27.19 -3.75 -18.81
C LYS A 279 -28.33 -4.58 -18.28
#